data_96cd369cf65ea410a886eb7d8f6a87fb
#
_entry.id   96cd369cf65ea410a886eb7d8f6a87fb
#
_cell.length_a   1.000
_cell.length_b   1.000
_cell.length_c   1.000
_cell.angle_alpha   90.00
_cell.angle_beta   90.00
_cell.angle_gamma   90.00
#
_symmetry.space_group_name_H-M   'P 1'
#
loop_
_entity.id
_entity.type
_entity.pdbx_description
1 polymer ?
#
loop_
_entity_poly.entity_id
_entity_poly.type
_entity_poly.pdbx_seq_one_letter_code
_entity_poly.pdbx_strand_id
1 'polypeptide(L)'
;MLLYLFGLPAAGKNYVGRVLAEAFGYTFYDGDLDLTPEMRDAVREERPFTDTMRDRYYAVLVERIADLRAEHPALAFCQATFKERHRRLIAAAFPDVVFVLVAADEATRLARLAGGNNPVTVAYARQIAAFFEPPTHPHHVIVNEGGRAEVVAQLADLLARLAEG
;
A
#
# COMPACT_ATOMS: atom_id res chain seq x y z
N MET A 1 9.52 -1.23 13.79
CA MET A 1 8.14 -1.62 13.43
C MET A 1 7.93 -1.39 11.94
N LEU A 2 7.38 -2.36 11.22
CA LEU A 2 7.02 -2.23 9.81
C LEU A 2 5.49 -2.17 9.68
N LEU A 3 4.96 -1.02 9.22
CA LEU A 3 3.58 -0.91 8.77
C LEU A 3 3.54 -1.07 7.24
N TYR A 4 2.87 -2.10 6.75
CA TYR A 4 2.72 -2.36 5.33
C TYR A 4 1.32 -1.94 4.87
N LEU A 5 1.26 -0.77 4.20
CA LEU A 5 0.02 -0.18 3.74
C LEU A 5 -0.32 -0.72 2.35
N PHE A 6 -1.47 -1.35 2.23
CA PHE A 6 -1.94 -1.91 0.96
C PHE A 6 -3.40 -1.54 0.66
N GLY A 7 -3.86 -1.81 -0.53
CA GLY A 7 -5.22 -1.50 -0.95
C GLY A 7 -5.30 -1.07 -2.41
N LEU A 8 -6.51 -0.81 -2.87
CA LEU A 8 -6.81 -0.46 -4.26
C LEU A 8 -6.19 0.89 -4.69
N PRO A 9 -6.04 1.12 -5.99
CA PRO A 9 -5.65 2.42 -6.52
C PRO A 9 -6.56 3.53 -6.01
N ALA A 10 -5.96 4.69 -5.73
CA ALA A 10 -6.63 5.88 -5.22
C ALA A 10 -7.32 5.74 -3.83
N ALA A 11 -7.11 4.64 -3.11
CA ALA A 11 -7.52 4.55 -1.70
C ALA A 11 -6.75 5.53 -0.79
N GLY A 12 -5.58 6.02 -1.23
CA GLY A 12 -4.79 7.01 -0.52
C GLY A 12 -3.70 6.41 0.37
N LYS A 13 -3.14 5.26 0.01
CA LYS A 13 -2.02 4.64 0.73
C LYS A 13 -0.86 5.60 0.96
N ASN A 14 -0.43 6.31 -0.08
CA ASN A 14 0.66 7.27 0.02
C ASN A 14 0.30 8.48 0.89
N TYR A 15 -0.95 8.89 0.87
CA TYR A 15 -1.43 9.93 1.77
C TYR A 15 -1.33 9.49 3.24
N VAL A 16 -1.85 8.29 3.56
CA VAL A 16 -1.76 7.71 4.90
C VAL A 16 -0.31 7.50 5.32
N GLY A 17 0.56 7.04 4.41
CA GLY A 17 2.01 6.90 4.65
C GLY A 17 2.69 8.22 5.00
N ARG A 18 2.34 9.30 4.29
CA ARG A 18 2.83 10.65 4.65
C ARG A 18 2.31 11.15 5.98
N VAL A 19 1.04 10.87 6.30
CA VAL A 19 0.51 11.19 7.64
C VAL A 19 1.27 10.46 8.74
N LEU A 20 1.61 9.19 8.54
CA LEU A 20 2.47 8.43 9.48
C LEU A 20 3.85 9.08 9.65
N ALA A 21 4.45 9.55 8.55
CA ALA A 21 5.73 10.23 8.63
C ALA A 21 5.66 11.56 9.38
N GLU A 22 4.68 12.39 9.04
CA GLU A 22 4.56 13.76 9.58
C GLU A 22 4.06 13.80 11.03
N ALA A 23 3.12 12.93 11.39
CA ALA A 23 2.48 12.96 12.72
C ALA A 23 3.08 11.96 13.71
N PHE A 24 3.71 10.87 13.25
CA PHE A 24 4.16 9.77 14.10
C PHE A 24 5.63 9.38 13.91
N GLY A 25 6.38 10.11 13.08
CA GLY A 25 7.83 9.95 12.92
C GLY A 25 8.25 8.69 12.15
N TYR A 26 7.37 8.08 11.36
CA TYR A 26 7.72 6.97 10.48
C TYR A 26 8.52 7.45 9.27
N THR A 27 9.40 6.60 8.77
CA THR A 27 9.93 6.78 7.40
C THR A 27 8.90 6.24 6.42
N PHE A 28 8.46 7.08 5.48
CA PHE A 28 7.53 6.69 4.41
C PHE A 28 8.29 6.26 3.16
N TYR A 29 7.89 5.14 2.57
CA TYR A 29 8.41 4.67 1.29
C TYR A 29 7.27 4.21 0.37
N ASP A 30 7.29 4.73 -0.86
CA ASP A 30 6.38 4.33 -1.93
C ASP A 30 7.00 3.20 -2.75
N GLY A 31 6.45 1.99 -2.64
CA GLY A 31 6.93 0.82 -3.38
C GLY A 31 6.86 0.97 -4.91
N ASP A 32 6.03 1.88 -5.43
CA ASP A 32 5.97 2.16 -6.87
C ASP A 32 7.28 2.75 -7.42
N LEU A 33 8.16 3.25 -6.55
CA LEU A 33 9.51 3.67 -6.94
C LEU A 33 10.36 2.51 -7.49
N ASP A 34 10.09 1.29 -7.06
CA ASP A 34 10.78 0.07 -7.49
C ASP A 34 10.08 -0.68 -8.65
N LEU A 35 9.00 -0.11 -9.22
CA LEU A 35 8.38 -0.69 -10.41
C LEU A 35 9.42 -0.85 -11.53
N THR A 36 9.46 -2.03 -12.14
CA THR A 36 10.35 -2.30 -13.26
C THR A 36 9.99 -1.46 -14.48
N PRO A 37 10.90 -1.20 -15.43
CA PRO A 37 10.56 -0.53 -16.69
C PRO A 37 9.40 -1.19 -17.42
N GLU A 38 9.35 -2.54 -17.46
CA GLU A 38 8.26 -3.31 -18.06
C GLU A 38 6.91 -3.05 -17.36
N MET A 39 6.90 -2.96 -16.03
CA MET A 39 5.69 -2.65 -15.27
C MET A 39 5.23 -1.20 -15.49
N ARG A 40 6.14 -0.25 -15.58
CA ARG A 40 5.82 1.15 -15.91
C ARG A 40 5.22 1.26 -17.30
N ASP A 41 5.74 0.52 -18.27
CA ASP A 41 5.18 0.43 -19.62
C ASP A 41 3.78 -0.17 -19.61
N ALA A 42 3.57 -1.24 -18.85
CA ALA A 42 2.25 -1.86 -18.70
C ALA A 42 1.22 -0.88 -18.11
N VAL A 43 1.57 -0.08 -17.10
CA VAL A 43 0.68 0.97 -16.56
C VAL A 43 0.36 2.02 -17.63
N ARG A 44 1.37 2.50 -18.36
CA ARG A 44 1.18 3.51 -19.41
C ARG A 44 0.30 3.03 -20.56
N GLU A 45 0.39 1.73 -20.88
CA GLU A 45 -0.38 1.07 -21.93
C GLU A 45 -1.69 0.45 -21.41
N GLU A 46 -2.04 0.69 -20.15
CA GLU A 46 -3.23 0.15 -19.48
C GLU A 46 -3.34 -1.38 -19.57
N ARG A 47 -2.19 -2.06 -19.48
CA ARG A 47 -2.10 -3.53 -19.44
C ARG A 47 -1.96 -4.03 -17.99
N PRO A 48 -2.74 -5.06 -17.60
CA PRO A 48 -2.55 -5.71 -16.31
C PRO A 48 -1.14 -6.32 -16.17
N PHE A 49 -0.61 -6.33 -14.96
CA PHE A 49 0.61 -7.07 -14.67
C PHE A 49 0.37 -8.57 -14.77
N THR A 50 1.30 -9.29 -15.37
CA THR A 50 1.32 -10.73 -15.34
C THR A 50 1.75 -11.26 -13.97
N ASP A 51 1.47 -12.52 -13.69
CA ASP A 51 1.93 -13.16 -12.46
C ASP A 51 3.45 -13.19 -12.34
N THR A 52 4.15 -13.46 -13.46
CA THR A 52 5.62 -13.42 -13.50
C THR A 52 6.18 -12.04 -13.18
N MET A 53 5.58 -10.97 -13.72
CA MET A 53 5.97 -9.59 -13.40
C MET A 53 5.81 -9.32 -11.90
N ARG A 54 4.68 -9.71 -11.32
CA ARG A 54 4.42 -9.54 -9.88
C ARG A 54 5.43 -10.33 -9.04
N ASP A 55 5.66 -11.59 -9.35
CA ASP A 55 6.55 -12.44 -8.55
C ASP A 55 7.98 -11.88 -8.52
N ARG A 56 8.51 -11.43 -9.65
CA ARG A 56 9.83 -10.77 -9.72
C ARG A 56 9.85 -9.47 -8.91
N TYR A 57 8.82 -8.67 -9.05
CA TYR A 57 8.72 -7.40 -8.34
C TYR A 57 8.67 -7.58 -6.83
N TYR A 58 7.89 -8.53 -6.31
CA TYR A 58 7.82 -8.77 -4.87
C TYR A 58 9.11 -9.33 -4.28
N ALA A 59 9.91 -10.07 -5.05
CA ALA A 59 11.27 -10.43 -4.64
C ALA A 59 12.15 -9.18 -4.43
N VAL A 60 12.09 -8.22 -5.34
CA VAL A 60 12.79 -6.93 -5.19
C VAL A 60 12.28 -6.15 -3.98
N LEU A 61 10.97 -6.14 -3.73
CA LEU A 61 10.40 -5.42 -2.59
C LEU A 61 10.84 -6.01 -1.24
N VAL A 62 10.98 -7.33 -1.14
CA VAL A 62 11.51 -7.96 0.09
C VAL A 62 12.93 -7.46 0.39
N GLU A 63 13.80 -7.42 -0.60
CA GLU A 63 15.15 -6.87 -0.45
C GLU A 63 15.11 -5.38 -0.08
N ARG A 64 14.31 -4.59 -0.77
CA ARG A 64 14.15 -3.16 -0.49
C ARG A 64 13.67 -2.89 0.93
N ILE A 65 12.66 -3.63 1.40
CA ILE A 65 12.15 -3.49 2.77
C ILE A 65 13.23 -3.85 3.79
N ALA A 66 14.02 -4.91 3.54
CA ALA A 66 15.11 -5.31 4.42
C ALA A 66 16.16 -4.20 4.54
N ASP A 67 16.58 -3.61 3.42
CA ASP A 67 17.53 -2.49 3.39
C ASP A 67 17.00 -1.27 4.16
N LEU A 68 15.76 -0.87 3.89
CA LEU A 68 15.14 0.27 4.56
C LEU A 68 14.98 0.05 6.07
N ARG A 69 14.66 -1.16 6.50
CA ARG A 69 14.53 -1.49 7.92
C ARG A 69 15.85 -1.48 8.67
N ALA A 70 16.96 -1.74 7.98
CA ALA A 70 18.30 -1.66 8.58
C ALA A 70 18.64 -0.21 8.99
N GLU A 71 18.10 0.79 8.27
CA GLU A 71 18.35 2.21 8.51
C GLU A 71 17.20 2.90 9.28
N HIS A 72 15.97 2.37 9.16
CA HIS A 72 14.76 3.01 9.65
C HIS A 72 13.95 2.05 10.55
N PRO A 73 14.02 2.19 11.89
CA PRO A 73 13.32 1.30 12.82
C PRO A 73 11.79 1.40 12.76
N ALA A 74 11.26 2.53 12.29
CA ALA A 74 9.84 2.76 12.07
C ALA A 74 9.59 3.07 10.58
N LEU A 75 9.08 2.09 9.83
CA LEU A 75 8.88 2.15 8.38
C LEU A 75 7.41 2.00 8.01
N ALA A 76 6.89 2.95 7.23
CA ALA A 76 5.60 2.86 6.55
C ALA A 76 5.85 2.59 5.06
N PHE A 77 5.69 1.35 4.64
CA PHE A 77 5.89 0.90 3.27
C PHE A 77 4.54 0.78 2.54
N CYS A 78 4.40 1.42 1.39
CA CYS A 78 3.16 1.46 0.63
C CYS A 78 3.27 0.71 -0.68
N GLN A 79 2.38 -0.27 -0.90
CA GLN A 79 2.21 -0.95 -2.18
C GLN A 79 0.79 -1.54 -2.29
N ALA A 80 0.21 -1.54 -3.49
CA ALA A 80 -1.16 -2.02 -3.69
C ALA A 80 -1.37 -3.49 -3.27
N THR A 81 -0.47 -4.37 -3.58
CA THR A 81 -0.41 -5.79 -3.19
C THR A 81 -1.72 -6.54 -3.35
N PHE A 82 -2.12 -6.76 -4.60
CA PHE A 82 -3.42 -7.33 -4.97
C PHE A 82 -3.60 -8.79 -4.56
N LYS A 83 -2.52 -9.58 -4.54
CA LYS A 83 -2.57 -11.03 -4.35
C LYS A 83 -2.23 -11.43 -2.92
N GLU A 84 -3.03 -12.33 -2.36
CA GLU A 84 -2.81 -12.86 -1.02
C GLU A 84 -1.46 -13.57 -0.89
N ARG A 85 -1.01 -14.28 -1.94
CA ARG A 85 0.29 -14.94 -1.94
C ARG A 85 1.46 -13.96 -1.75
N HIS A 86 1.35 -12.72 -2.27
CA HIS A 86 2.39 -11.70 -2.08
C HIS A 86 2.34 -11.09 -0.68
N ARG A 87 1.15 -10.93 -0.09
CA ARG A 87 1.03 -10.54 1.32
C ARG A 87 1.66 -11.59 2.24
N ARG A 88 1.42 -12.88 1.96
CA ARG A 88 2.07 -13.98 2.68
C ARG A 88 3.58 -14.02 2.49
N LEU A 89 4.08 -13.70 1.31
CA LEU A 89 5.52 -13.59 1.06
C LEU A 89 6.16 -12.52 1.96
N ILE A 90 5.55 -11.34 2.04
CA ILE A 90 5.99 -10.26 2.92
C ILE A 90 5.92 -10.70 4.40
N ALA A 91 4.82 -11.32 4.81
CA ALA A 91 4.67 -11.83 6.18
C ALA A 91 5.72 -12.89 6.55
N ALA A 92 6.06 -13.77 5.61
CA ALA A 92 7.10 -14.79 5.84
C ALA A 92 8.50 -14.19 5.97
N ALA A 93 8.78 -13.13 5.19
CA ALA A 93 10.07 -12.41 5.26
C ALA A 93 10.18 -11.52 6.50
N PHE A 94 9.06 -10.97 6.98
CA PHE A 94 9.00 -10.04 8.11
C PHE A 94 7.89 -10.46 9.09
N PRO A 95 8.17 -11.38 10.03
CA PRO A 95 7.14 -11.90 10.96
C PRO A 95 6.49 -10.86 11.87
N ASP A 96 7.14 -9.71 12.05
CA ASP A 96 6.65 -8.57 12.84
C ASP A 96 5.93 -7.50 12.00
N VAL A 97 5.64 -7.79 10.71
CA VAL A 97 4.93 -6.85 9.85
C VAL A 97 3.48 -6.67 10.30
N VAL A 98 3.05 -5.42 10.35
CA VAL A 98 1.66 -5.06 10.59
C VAL A 98 1.05 -4.62 9.26
N PHE A 99 0.11 -5.41 8.76
CA PHE A 99 -0.62 -5.06 7.53
C PHE A 99 -1.74 -4.06 7.83
N VAL A 100 -1.81 -3.02 7.01
CA VAL A 100 -2.84 -1.98 7.10
C VAL A 100 -3.51 -1.83 5.74
N LEU A 101 -4.76 -2.27 5.64
CA LEU A 101 -5.60 -2.02 4.47
C LEU A 101 -6.08 -0.56 4.52
N VAL A 102 -5.64 0.23 3.56
CA VAL A 102 -6.18 1.56 3.35
C VAL A 102 -7.40 1.44 2.46
N ALA A 103 -8.57 1.77 2.99
CA ALA A 103 -9.86 1.62 2.34
C ALA A 103 -10.49 2.98 2.01
N ALA A 104 -11.12 3.05 0.88
CA ALA A 104 -12.07 4.09 0.49
C ALA A 104 -13.10 3.46 -0.44
N ASP A 105 -14.33 3.97 -0.43
CA ASP A 105 -15.36 3.47 -1.32
C ASP A 105 -15.02 3.71 -2.80
N GLU A 106 -15.71 3.00 -3.70
CA GLU A 106 -15.43 3.09 -5.12
C GLU A 106 -15.67 4.51 -5.66
N ALA A 107 -16.74 5.15 -5.25
CA ALA A 107 -17.09 6.50 -5.72
C ALA A 107 -16.00 7.51 -5.35
N THR A 108 -15.50 7.44 -4.11
CA THR A 108 -14.39 8.29 -3.63
C THR A 108 -13.11 8.03 -4.40
N ARG A 109 -12.75 6.77 -4.61
CA ARG A 109 -11.54 6.41 -5.37
C ARG A 109 -11.61 6.88 -6.81
N LEU A 110 -12.74 6.65 -7.48
CA LEU A 110 -12.92 7.07 -8.89
C LEU A 110 -12.94 8.60 -9.04
N ALA A 111 -13.53 9.32 -8.11
CA ALA A 111 -13.50 10.78 -8.10
C ALA A 111 -12.07 11.33 -7.96
N ARG A 112 -11.25 10.71 -7.11
CA ARG A 112 -9.82 11.06 -6.96
C ARG A 112 -9.02 10.83 -8.24
N LEU A 113 -9.29 9.73 -8.94
CA LEU A 113 -8.63 9.43 -10.23
C LEU A 113 -9.05 10.42 -11.31
N ALA A 114 -10.32 10.78 -11.37
CA ALA A 114 -10.84 11.71 -12.37
C ALA A 114 -10.33 13.15 -12.17
N GLY A 115 -10.01 13.54 -10.93
CA GLY A 115 -9.60 14.91 -10.57
C GLY A 115 -8.08 15.14 -10.54
N GLY A 116 -7.23 14.14 -10.79
CA GLY A 116 -5.79 14.22 -10.56
C GLY A 116 -4.92 13.87 -11.77
N ASN A 117 -3.65 14.29 -11.73
CA ASN A 117 -2.60 13.84 -12.65
C ASN A 117 -2.07 12.44 -12.21
N ASN A 118 -2.96 11.46 -12.23
CA ASN A 118 -2.61 10.09 -11.86
C ASN A 118 -2.30 9.29 -13.13
N PRO A 119 -1.20 8.49 -13.17
CA PRO A 119 -0.93 7.60 -14.30
C PRO A 119 -1.98 6.49 -14.47
N VAL A 120 -2.76 6.23 -13.43
CA VAL A 120 -3.86 5.26 -13.45
C VAL A 120 -5.16 5.96 -13.83
N THR A 121 -5.73 5.62 -14.99
CA THR A 121 -7.04 6.12 -15.42
C THR A 121 -8.18 5.42 -14.68
N VAL A 122 -9.38 6.02 -14.69
CA VAL A 122 -10.61 5.41 -14.14
C VAL A 122 -10.90 4.05 -14.79
N ALA A 123 -10.75 3.95 -16.11
CA ALA A 123 -10.98 2.71 -16.85
C ALA A 123 -9.99 1.61 -16.44
N TYR A 124 -8.70 1.94 -16.38
CA TYR A 124 -7.67 1.01 -15.95
C TYR A 124 -7.84 0.60 -14.49
N ALA A 125 -8.16 1.54 -13.58
CA ALA A 125 -8.42 1.24 -12.18
C ALA A 125 -9.57 0.23 -12.00
N ARG A 126 -10.66 0.37 -12.76
CA ARG A 126 -11.76 -0.59 -12.75
C ARG A 126 -11.32 -1.96 -13.27
N GLN A 127 -10.54 -2.00 -14.33
CA GLN A 127 -10.02 -3.25 -14.90
C GLN A 127 -9.14 -4.00 -13.89
N ILE A 128 -8.20 -3.33 -13.26
CA ILE A 128 -7.27 -3.98 -12.34
C ILE A 128 -7.89 -4.29 -10.98
N ALA A 129 -8.96 -3.61 -10.56
CA ALA A 129 -9.65 -3.90 -9.32
C ALA A 129 -10.18 -5.35 -9.25
N ALA A 130 -10.51 -5.95 -10.40
CA ALA A 130 -10.94 -7.34 -10.50
C ALA A 130 -9.86 -8.36 -10.08
N PHE A 131 -8.59 -7.96 -10.10
CA PHE A 131 -7.47 -8.81 -9.67
C PHE A 131 -7.18 -8.72 -8.17
N PHE A 132 -7.83 -7.81 -7.45
CA PHE A 132 -7.63 -7.64 -6.01
C PHE A 132 -8.31 -8.78 -5.25
N GLU A 133 -7.50 -9.60 -4.60
CA GLU A 133 -7.99 -10.66 -3.72
C GLU A 133 -8.29 -10.08 -2.34
N PRO A 134 -9.50 -10.31 -1.79
CA PRO A 134 -9.79 -9.93 -0.40
C PRO A 134 -8.72 -10.48 0.56
N PRO A 135 -8.20 -9.66 1.48
CA PRO A 135 -7.18 -10.14 2.40
C PRO A 135 -7.75 -11.16 3.39
N THR A 136 -7.10 -12.32 3.49
CA THR A 136 -7.37 -13.35 4.50
C THR A 136 -6.31 -13.33 5.61
N HIS A 137 -5.20 -12.64 5.36
CA HIS A 137 -4.15 -12.43 6.35
C HIS A 137 -4.60 -11.42 7.42
N PRO A 138 -4.19 -11.57 8.70
CA PRO A 138 -4.49 -10.57 9.73
C PRO A 138 -4.06 -9.18 9.30
N HIS A 139 -4.96 -8.21 9.40
CA HIS A 139 -4.71 -6.83 9.01
C HIS A 139 -5.60 -5.86 9.78
N HIS A 140 -5.16 -4.61 9.86
CA HIS A 140 -5.97 -3.49 10.34
C HIS A 140 -6.53 -2.72 9.15
N VAL A 141 -7.58 -1.93 9.38
CA VAL A 141 -8.21 -1.10 8.34
C VAL A 141 -8.12 0.36 8.75
N ILE A 142 -7.68 1.21 7.83
CA ILE A 142 -7.78 2.66 7.92
C ILE A 142 -8.70 3.13 6.81
N VAL A 143 -9.82 3.73 7.17
CA VAL A 143 -10.78 4.31 6.22
C VAL A 143 -10.35 5.74 5.90
N ASN A 144 -10.06 5.98 4.62
CA ASN A 144 -9.59 7.27 4.13
C ASN A 144 -10.65 7.94 3.21
N GLU A 145 -11.76 8.32 3.80
CA GLU A 145 -12.88 9.03 3.14
C GLU A 145 -13.13 10.42 3.74
N GLY A 146 -12.66 10.64 4.95
CA GLY A 146 -12.75 11.90 5.67
C GLY A 146 -11.51 12.78 5.53
N GLY A 147 -11.36 13.70 6.46
CA GLY A 147 -10.24 14.62 6.50
C GLY A 147 -9.01 14.05 7.21
N ARG A 148 -7.92 14.84 7.21
CA ARG A 148 -6.65 14.49 7.88
C ARG A 148 -6.84 14.10 9.35
N ALA A 149 -7.71 14.83 10.08
CA ALA A 149 -7.95 14.58 11.50
C ALA A 149 -8.48 13.17 11.77
N GLU A 150 -9.35 12.66 10.91
CA GLU A 150 -9.89 11.30 11.04
C GLU A 150 -8.82 10.23 10.79
N VAL A 151 -7.98 10.43 9.79
CA VAL A 151 -6.85 9.52 9.51
C VAL A 151 -5.87 9.52 10.67
N VAL A 152 -5.52 10.69 11.20
CA VAL A 152 -4.64 10.82 12.38
C VAL A 152 -5.24 10.11 13.60
N ALA A 153 -6.55 10.28 13.87
CA ALA A 153 -7.20 9.63 15.01
C ALA A 153 -7.18 8.09 14.86
N GLN A 154 -7.50 7.55 13.69
CA GLN A 154 -7.46 6.10 13.42
C GLN A 154 -6.03 5.55 13.57
N LEU A 155 -5.02 6.27 13.08
CA LEU A 155 -3.61 5.86 13.20
C LEU A 155 -3.14 5.91 14.65
N ALA A 156 -3.48 6.95 15.41
CA ALA A 156 -3.15 7.05 16.82
C ALA A 156 -3.72 5.88 17.63
N ASP A 157 -4.98 5.54 17.39
CA ASP A 157 -5.66 4.42 18.02
C ASP A 157 -5.03 3.06 17.63
N LEU A 158 -4.68 2.87 16.37
CA LEU A 158 -3.95 1.70 15.91
C LEU A 158 -2.60 1.56 16.63
N LEU A 159 -1.80 2.62 16.63
CA LEU A 159 -0.46 2.60 17.23
C LEU A 159 -0.50 2.38 18.75
N ALA A 160 -1.50 2.94 19.44
CA ALA A 160 -1.71 2.68 20.86
C ALA A 160 -1.97 1.19 21.13
N ARG A 161 -2.88 0.56 20.38
CA ARG A 161 -3.14 -0.89 20.51
C ARG A 161 -1.91 -1.75 20.23
N LEU A 162 -1.09 -1.38 19.24
CA LEU A 162 0.15 -2.10 18.92
C LEU A 162 1.24 -1.94 19.99
N ALA A 163 1.19 -0.89 20.78
CA ALA A 163 2.14 -0.66 21.88
C ALA A 163 1.75 -1.43 23.15
N GLU A 164 0.48 -1.83 23.29
CA GLU A 164 -0.04 -2.56 24.45
C GLU A 164 0.09 -4.09 24.33
N GLY A 165 0.31 -4.61 23.12
CA GLY A 165 0.39 -6.05 22.83
C GLY A 165 1.78 -6.52 22.53
#